data_4c58646aa20fe08041a1fcce8994ed8e
#
_entry.id   4c58646aa20fe08041a1fcce8994ed8e
#
_cell.length_a   1.000
_cell.length_b   1.000
_cell.length_c   1.000
_cell.angle_alpha   90.00
_cell.angle_beta   90.00
_cell.angle_gamma   90.00
#
_symmetry.space_group_name_H-M   'P 1'
#
loop_
_entity.id
_entity.type
_entity.pdbx_description
1 polymer ?
#
loop_
_entity_poly.entity_id
_entity_poly.type
_entity_poly.pdbx_seq_one_letter_code
_entity_poly.pdbx_strand_id
1 'polypeptide(L)'
;MKKSRFLLFTSMLLVFWNASFAQQKKQAERSGNPVFPGWYADPEGIIFDNTYWIYPTYSDDYGKPDRSAGFSELQLKTQKNTINPQYLKQTFINAFSSKDLTHWEKHPHVLDIKDVKWAAYSIWAPSITRKDGKYYLFFGANDIQNNNQLGGIGVAVADKPAGPFIDHIGKPLVDKFYNNAQPIDQFVFKDTDGQYYLIYGGWRHCNIGKLNKDFTGFVPFKDSTVFKSITPENYVEGAYMITRKGKYYLMWSEGNWTGPDYSVAYAMSDSPLGPFKRIGKVLQQDPAIATGAGHHSVIHVPNTDDWYIVYHRRPLNTTDGNHREVCIDRMYFDKNGFILPVKITNEGVEKRVLKR
;
A
#
# COMPACT_ATOMS: atom_id res chain seq x y z
N MET A 1 42.58 -3.85 -95.15
CA MET A 1 41.33 -3.39 -94.59
C MET A 1 40.79 -4.40 -93.62
N LYS A 2 41.06 -4.22 -92.27
CA LYS A 2 40.59 -5.13 -91.20
C LYS A 2 39.54 -4.39 -90.35
N LYS A 3 38.31 -4.94 -90.37
CA LYS A 3 37.23 -4.45 -89.53
C LYS A 3 37.36 -5.04 -88.12
N SER A 4 37.56 -4.20 -87.10
CA SER A 4 37.53 -4.58 -85.71
C SER A 4 36.11 -4.52 -85.17
N ARG A 5 35.60 -5.62 -84.63
CA ARG A 5 34.32 -5.68 -83.88
C ARG A 5 34.55 -5.43 -82.42
N PHE A 6 33.96 -4.39 -81.93
CA PHE A 6 33.86 -4.09 -80.47
C PHE A 6 32.70 -4.87 -79.87
N LEU A 7 32.95 -5.77 -78.95
CA LEU A 7 31.92 -6.37 -78.09
C LEU A 7 31.73 -5.49 -76.87
N LEU A 8 30.53 -4.96 -76.73
CA LEU A 8 30.11 -4.33 -75.46
C LEU A 8 29.64 -5.43 -74.48
N PHE A 9 30.38 -5.59 -73.36
CA PHE A 9 29.89 -6.35 -72.19
C PHE A 9 29.09 -5.42 -71.29
N THR A 10 27.77 -5.64 -71.23
CA THR A 10 26.85 -4.99 -70.27
C THR A 10 26.87 -5.83 -68.99
N SER A 11 27.58 -5.37 -67.96
CA SER A 11 27.52 -5.96 -66.61
C SER A 11 26.30 -5.45 -65.88
N MET A 12 25.34 -6.34 -65.67
CA MET A 12 24.11 -6.12 -64.91
C MET A 12 24.45 -6.28 -63.41
N LEU A 13 24.58 -5.18 -62.70
CA LEU A 13 24.72 -5.18 -61.23
C LEU A 13 23.35 -5.48 -60.59
N LEU A 14 23.18 -6.70 -60.09
CA LEU A 14 22.07 -7.05 -59.20
C LEU A 14 22.36 -6.51 -57.78
N VAL A 15 21.71 -5.40 -57.45
CA VAL A 15 21.68 -4.86 -56.10
C VAL A 15 20.69 -5.68 -55.29
N PHE A 16 21.16 -6.62 -54.47
CA PHE A 16 20.36 -7.28 -53.44
C PHE A 16 20.05 -6.29 -52.32
N TRP A 17 18.84 -5.77 -52.30
CA TRP A 17 18.32 -5.00 -51.18
C TRP A 17 17.94 -5.96 -50.05
N ASN A 18 18.85 -6.19 -49.11
CA ASN A 18 18.53 -6.86 -47.86
C ASN A 18 17.67 -5.93 -47.03
N ALA A 19 16.35 -6.02 -47.12
CA ALA A 19 15.42 -5.41 -46.21
C ALA A 19 15.52 -6.17 -44.86
N SER A 20 16.41 -5.74 -43.97
CA SER A 20 16.40 -6.14 -42.57
C SER A 20 15.14 -5.59 -41.93
N PHE A 21 14.08 -6.37 -41.87
CA PHE A 21 12.96 -6.13 -40.98
C PHE A 21 13.45 -6.32 -39.54
N ALA A 22 14.00 -5.26 -38.96
CA ALA A 22 14.14 -5.17 -37.51
C ALA A 22 12.73 -5.22 -36.95
N GLN A 23 12.34 -6.37 -36.42
CA GLN A 23 11.12 -6.55 -35.67
C GLN A 23 11.29 -5.70 -34.42
N GLN A 24 10.77 -4.45 -34.44
CA GLN A 24 10.70 -3.61 -33.25
C GLN A 24 9.88 -4.39 -32.23
N LYS A 25 10.52 -4.99 -31.24
CA LYS A 25 9.84 -5.54 -30.07
C LYS A 25 9.00 -4.42 -29.52
N LYS A 26 7.67 -4.52 -29.63
CA LYS A 26 6.74 -3.58 -29.02
C LYS A 26 7.10 -3.51 -27.54
N GLN A 27 7.58 -2.36 -27.08
CA GLN A 27 7.95 -2.17 -25.69
C GLN A 27 6.71 -2.50 -24.85
N ALA A 28 6.87 -3.36 -23.84
CA ALA A 28 5.76 -3.74 -22.99
C ALA A 28 5.19 -2.48 -22.30
N GLU A 29 3.88 -2.37 -22.29
CA GLU A 29 3.17 -1.32 -21.59
C GLU A 29 3.45 -1.42 -20.09
N ARG A 30 3.82 -0.30 -19.44
CA ARG A 30 4.20 -0.23 -18.04
C ARG A 30 3.35 0.77 -17.28
N SER A 31 3.21 0.54 -15.96
CA SER A 31 2.39 1.38 -15.09
C SER A 31 2.91 2.83 -14.97
N GLY A 32 4.21 3.01 -15.05
CA GLY A 32 4.85 4.19 -14.51
C GLY A 32 4.86 4.17 -12.96
N ASN A 33 5.71 4.98 -12.36
CA ASN A 33 5.71 5.33 -10.95
C ASN A 33 5.84 6.85 -10.81
N PRO A 34 4.82 7.56 -10.26
CA PRO A 34 3.62 7.06 -9.59
C PRO A 34 2.63 6.35 -10.54
N VAL A 35 1.86 5.39 -10.00
CA VAL A 35 0.89 4.61 -10.78
C VAL A 35 -0.37 5.40 -11.14
N PHE A 36 -0.65 6.47 -10.44
CA PHE A 36 -1.69 7.46 -10.72
C PHE A 36 -1.28 8.81 -10.14
N PRO A 37 -1.75 9.94 -10.70
CA PRO A 37 -1.42 11.27 -10.21
C PRO A 37 -2.09 11.56 -8.86
N GLY A 38 -1.42 12.36 -8.02
CA GLY A 38 -1.91 12.80 -6.72
C GLY A 38 -0.92 12.56 -5.60
N TRP A 39 -1.09 13.28 -4.49
CA TRP A 39 -0.34 13.05 -3.26
C TRP A 39 -1.09 12.04 -2.41
N TYR A 40 -0.61 10.81 -2.42
CA TYR A 40 -1.18 9.68 -1.72
C TYR A 40 -0.12 8.90 -0.98
N ALA A 41 -0.49 8.39 0.19
CA ALA A 41 0.41 7.66 1.08
C ALA A 41 -0.20 6.34 1.56
N ASP A 42 0.56 5.57 2.30
CA ASP A 42 0.11 4.41 3.08
C ASP A 42 -0.80 3.47 2.27
N PRO A 43 -0.38 3.03 1.07
CA PRO A 43 -1.27 2.33 0.17
C PRO A 43 -1.48 0.87 0.58
N GLU A 44 -2.72 0.41 0.66
CA GLU A 44 -3.02 -1.01 0.66
C GLU A 44 -3.46 -1.48 -0.72
N GLY A 45 -2.66 -2.38 -1.32
CA GLY A 45 -2.94 -3.05 -2.58
C GLY A 45 -3.50 -4.45 -2.35
N ILE A 46 -4.61 -4.78 -3.03
CA ILE A 46 -5.30 -6.06 -2.88
C ILE A 46 -5.99 -6.47 -4.18
N ILE A 47 -6.36 -7.75 -4.31
CA ILE A 47 -7.15 -8.26 -5.44
C ILE A 47 -8.53 -8.68 -4.94
N PHE A 48 -9.59 -8.12 -5.57
CA PHE A 48 -10.96 -8.59 -5.44
C PHE A 48 -11.56 -8.87 -6.83
N ASP A 49 -12.18 -10.02 -7.00
CA ASP A 49 -12.95 -10.37 -8.20
C ASP A 49 -12.20 -10.08 -9.53
N ASN A 50 -10.95 -10.55 -9.63
CA ASN A 50 -10.05 -10.30 -10.78
C ASN A 50 -9.81 -8.82 -11.09
N THR A 51 -9.78 -7.99 -10.07
CA THR A 51 -9.48 -6.55 -10.14
C THR A 51 -8.46 -6.21 -9.08
N TYR A 52 -7.43 -5.51 -9.46
CA TYR A 52 -6.48 -4.89 -8.52
C TYR A 52 -7.13 -3.65 -7.92
N TRP A 53 -6.95 -3.47 -6.63
CA TRP A 53 -7.41 -2.31 -5.88
C TRP A 53 -6.26 -1.72 -5.09
N ILE A 54 -6.23 -0.40 -4.97
CA ILE A 54 -5.34 0.33 -4.06
C ILE A 54 -6.19 1.32 -3.28
N TYR A 55 -6.04 1.28 -1.95
CA TYR A 55 -6.67 2.21 -1.02
C TYR A 55 -5.55 2.99 -0.33
N PRO A 56 -5.30 4.25 -0.69
CA PRO A 56 -4.28 5.07 -0.07
C PRO A 56 -4.88 6.12 0.87
N THR A 57 -4.05 6.64 1.77
CA THR A 57 -4.30 7.92 2.45
C THR A 57 -4.25 9.06 1.44
N TYR A 58 -5.24 9.97 1.47
CA TYR A 58 -5.13 11.26 0.79
C TYR A 58 -4.13 12.14 1.56
N SER A 59 -2.98 12.38 1.00
CA SER A 59 -1.87 12.97 1.73
C SER A 59 -1.85 14.50 1.68
N ASP A 60 -2.13 15.09 0.50
CA ASP A 60 -2.27 16.54 0.31
C ASP A 60 -3.01 16.85 -1.00
N ASP A 61 -3.37 18.13 -1.18
CA ASP A 61 -3.96 18.63 -2.43
C ASP A 61 -2.93 18.55 -3.58
N TYR A 62 -3.38 18.05 -4.73
CA TYR A 62 -2.56 17.95 -5.95
C TYR A 62 -3.24 18.74 -7.07
N GLY A 63 -2.70 19.92 -7.37
CA GLY A 63 -3.32 20.83 -8.32
C GLY A 63 -4.64 21.40 -7.79
N LYS A 64 -5.78 20.87 -8.24
CA LYS A 64 -7.09 21.25 -7.69
C LYS A 64 -7.40 20.41 -6.46
N PRO A 65 -7.88 21.02 -5.34
CA PRO A 65 -8.30 20.29 -4.17
C PRO A 65 -9.37 19.24 -4.50
N ASP A 66 -9.20 18.01 -3.98
CA ASP A 66 -10.18 16.93 -4.11
C ASP A 66 -11.16 16.93 -2.93
N ARG A 67 -11.60 18.11 -2.53
CA ARG A 67 -12.49 18.28 -1.37
C ARG A 67 -13.91 18.53 -1.83
N SER A 68 -14.77 17.54 -1.63
CA SER A 68 -16.21 17.69 -1.82
C SER A 68 -16.97 17.86 -0.51
N ALA A 69 -16.42 17.39 0.61
CA ALA A 69 -17.01 17.53 1.94
C ALA A 69 -15.91 17.84 2.96
N GLY A 70 -16.00 18.97 3.62
CA GLY A 70 -15.17 19.26 4.80
C GLY A 70 -15.74 18.55 6.04
N PHE A 71 -14.91 18.37 7.05
CA PHE A 71 -15.36 18.04 8.39
C PHE A 71 -16.22 19.21 8.94
N SER A 72 -17.18 18.92 9.81
CA SER A 72 -17.95 19.98 10.41
C SER A 72 -17.11 20.74 11.45
N GLU A 73 -17.18 22.07 11.45
CA GLU A 73 -16.58 22.87 12.51
C GLU A 73 -17.04 22.46 13.92
N LEU A 74 -18.26 21.90 14.01
CA LEU A 74 -18.80 21.40 15.26
C LEU A 74 -18.01 20.19 15.76
N GLN A 75 -17.63 19.27 14.85
CA GLN A 75 -16.78 18.13 15.21
C GLN A 75 -15.43 18.60 15.74
N LEU A 76 -14.80 19.61 15.12
CA LEU A 76 -13.55 20.19 15.61
C LEU A 76 -13.71 20.86 16.98
N LYS A 77 -14.78 21.62 17.19
CA LYS A 77 -15.04 22.33 18.46
C LYS A 77 -15.30 21.38 19.63
N THR A 78 -15.83 20.20 19.37
CA THR A 78 -16.11 19.19 20.41
C THR A 78 -14.92 18.28 20.71
N GLN A 79 -13.87 18.33 19.88
CA GLN A 79 -12.64 17.54 20.10
C GLN A 79 -11.79 18.13 21.21
N LYS A 80 -11.37 17.24 22.12
CA LYS A 80 -10.38 17.54 23.14
C LYS A 80 -8.93 17.31 22.66
N ASN A 81 -8.76 16.86 21.43
CA ASN A 81 -7.48 16.51 20.85
C ASN A 81 -6.73 17.76 20.40
N THR A 82 -5.41 17.74 20.51
CA THR A 82 -4.57 18.71 19.80
C THR A 82 -4.64 18.37 18.30
N ILE A 83 -5.17 19.30 17.51
CA ILE A 83 -5.30 19.14 16.07
C ILE A 83 -3.94 19.45 15.43
N ASN A 84 -3.42 18.51 14.65
CA ASN A 84 -2.24 18.74 13.83
C ASN A 84 -2.66 19.32 12.47
N PRO A 85 -2.31 20.59 12.16
CA PRO A 85 -2.75 21.23 10.93
C PRO A 85 -2.36 20.50 9.64
N GLN A 86 -1.26 19.76 9.64
CA GLN A 86 -0.80 19.01 8.46
C GLN A 86 -1.76 17.89 8.05
N TYR A 87 -2.63 17.42 8.96
CA TYR A 87 -3.57 16.33 8.68
C TYR A 87 -5.01 16.81 8.36
N LEU A 88 -5.27 18.13 8.42
CA LEU A 88 -6.61 18.68 8.20
C LEU A 88 -7.19 18.41 6.81
N LYS A 89 -6.36 18.08 5.84
CA LYS A 89 -6.77 17.72 4.47
C LYS A 89 -7.19 16.25 4.34
N GLN A 90 -6.81 15.40 5.29
CA GLN A 90 -6.99 13.95 5.24
C GLN A 90 -8.37 13.54 5.77
N THR A 91 -9.43 14.00 5.11
CA THR A 91 -10.81 13.85 5.57
C THR A 91 -11.60 12.77 4.83
N PHE A 92 -10.96 12.07 3.89
CA PHE A 92 -11.59 11.01 3.11
C PHE A 92 -10.54 9.99 2.61
N ILE A 93 -11.02 8.82 2.27
CA ILE A 93 -10.26 7.78 1.56
C ILE A 93 -10.80 7.68 0.14
N ASN A 94 -9.91 7.71 -0.83
CA ASN A 94 -10.19 7.31 -2.21
C ASN A 94 -9.80 5.85 -2.42
N ALA A 95 -10.35 5.21 -3.47
CA ALA A 95 -9.85 3.94 -3.95
C ALA A 95 -9.51 4.04 -5.44
N PHE A 96 -8.63 3.16 -5.88
CA PHE A 96 -8.26 3.03 -7.29
C PHE A 96 -8.39 1.58 -7.70
N SER A 97 -8.93 1.32 -8.88
CA SER A 97 -9.04 -0.03 -9.43
C SER A 97 -8.37 -0.16 -10.78
N SER A 98 -7.82 -1.34 -11.05
CA SER A 98 -7.19 -1.67 -12.33
C SER A 98 -7.46 -3.12 -12.74
N LYS A 99 -7.59 -3.37 -14.03
CA LYS A 99 -7.66 -4.72 -14.59
C LYS A 99 -6.30 -5.28 -14.98
N ASP A 100 -5.27 -4.43 -14.98
CA ASP A 100 -4.00 -4.78 -15.64
C ASP A 100 -2.74 -4.14 -15.02
N LEU A 101 -2.86 -3.43 -13.89
CA LEU A 101 -1.81 -2.66 -13.18
C LEU A 101 -1.31 -1.41 -13.92
N THR A 102 -1.74 -1.14 -15.15
CA THR A 102 -1.26 -0.01 -15.95
C THR A 102 -2.31 1.09 -16.11
N HIS A 103 -3.58 0.74 -16.09
CA HIS A 103 -4.70 1.68 -16.17
C HIS A 103 -5.50 1.66 -14.89
N TRP A 104 -5.62 2.82 -14.25
CA TRP A 104 -6.28 2.96 -12.96
C TRP A 104 -7.51 3.87 -13.06
N GLU A 105 -8.62 3.39 -12.54
CA GLU A 105 -9.87 4.14 -12.37
C GLU A 105 -9.96 4.62 -10.92
N LYS A 106 -10.19 5.91 -10.71
CA LYS A 106 -10.38 6.51 -9.39
C LYS A 106 -11.83 6.40 -8.93
N HIS A 107 -12.02 5.94 -7.70
CA HIS A 107 -13.27 5.93 -6.96
C HIS A 107 -13.15 6.95 -5.81
N PRO A 108 -13.71 8.15 -5.96
CA PRO A 108 -13.54 9.21 -4.97
C PRO A 108 -14.38 8.95 -3.72
N HIS A 109 -13.87 9.38 -2.57
CA HIS A 109 -14.59 9.41 -1.29
C HIS A 109 -15.30 8.09 -0.96
N VAL A 110 -14.58 6.95 -1.09
CA VAL A 110 -15.14 5.65 -0.72
C VAL A 110 -15.49 5.59 0.77
N LEU A 111 -14.74 6.33 1.62
CA LEU A 111 -15.08 6.65 3.01
C LEU A 111 -14.87 8.15 3.21
N ASP A 112 -15.83 8.83 3.83
CA ASP A 112 -15.72 10.24 4.17
C ASP A 112 -15.85 10.41 5.70
N ILE A 113 -15.09 11.33 6.27
CA ILE A 113 -15.06 11.56 7.73
C ILE A 113 -16.43 11.94 8.31
N LYS A 114 -17.30 12.60 7.51
CA LYS A 114 -18.67 12.94 7.93
C LYS A 114 -19.50 11.70 8.26
N ASP A 115 -19.17 10.55 7.68
CA ASP A 115 -19.85 9.28 7.88
C ASP A 115 -19.30 8.49 9.09
N VAL A 116 -18.29 9.06 9.79
CA VAL A 116 -17.66 8.51 10.99
C VAL A 116 -17.89 9.45 12.17
N LYS A 117 -18.95 9.23 12.94
CA LYS A 117 -19.45 10.17 13.97
C LYS A 117 -18.44 10.54 15.06
N TRP A 118 -17.48 9.68 15.34
CA TRP A 118 -16.46 9.87 16.38
C TRP A 118 -15.13 10.43 15.83
N ALA A 119 -14.92 10.40 14.50
CA ALA A 119 -13.76 11.02 13.87
C ALA A 119 -13.99 12.51 13.64
N ALA A 120 -12.98 13.34 13.84
CA ALA A 120 -13.12 14.79 13.78
C ALA A 120 -12.34 15.47 12.69
N TYR A 121 -11.10 15.05 12.42
CA TYR A 121 -10.26 15.84 11.52
C TYR A 121 -9.34 15.06 10.58
N SER A 122 -9.13 13.78 10.78
CA SER A 122 -8.31 12.98 9.85
C SER A 122 -8.71 11.51 9.87
N ILE A 123 -8.65 10.89 8.70
CA ILE A 123 -8.73 9.45 8.50
C ILE A 123 -7.63 9.04 7.52
N TRP A 124 -6.90 7.95 7.84
CA TRP A 124 -5.71 7.55 7.10
C TRP A 124 -5.39 6.06 7.21
N ALA A 125 -4.28 5.66 6.52
CA ALA A 125 -3.70 4.31 6.54
C ALA A 125 -4.75 3.21 6.44
N PRO A 126 -5.55 3.17 5.36
CA PRO A 126 -6.61 2.19 5.22
C PRO A 126 -6.05 0.77 5.07
N SER A 127 -6.77 -0.20 5.65
CA SER A 127 -6.58 -1.63 5.38
C SER A 127 -7.92 -2.27 5.09
N ILE A 128 -7.99 -3.13 4.10
CA ILE A 128 -9.27 -3.66 3.62
C ILE A 128 -9.28 -5.19 3.51
N THR A 129 -10.41 -5.78 3.86
CA THR A 129 -10.64 -7.21 3.65
C THR A 129 -12.07 -7.49 3.20
N ARG A 130 -12.27 -8.65 2.57
CA ARG A 130 -13.61 -9.16 2.23
C ARG A 130 -13.97 -10.32 3.15
N LYS A 131 -15.18 -10.26 3.70
CA LYS A 131 -15.73 -11.33 4.53
C LYS A 131 -17.24 -11.42 4.37
N ASP A 132 -17.77 -12.63 4.20
CA ASP A 132 -19.20 -12.91 4.10
C ASP A 132 -19.94 -12.04 3.07
N GLY A 133 -19.29 -11.80 1.92
CA GLY A 133 -19.83 -10.98 0.81
C GLY A 133 -19.73 -9.48 1.00
N LYS A 134 -19.28 -8.98 2.15
CA LYS A 134 -19.08 -7.57 2.46
C LYS A 134 -17.60 -7.18 2.48
N TYR A 135 -17.33 -5.90 2.33
CA TYR A 135 -15.99 -5.30 2.39
C TYR A 135 -15.86 -4.49 3.68
N TYR A 136 -14.77 -4.69 4.40
CA TYR A 136 -14.49 -4.02 5.67
C TYR A 136 -13.21 -3.22 5.52
N LEU A 137 -13.33 -1.90 5.66
CA LEU A 137 -12.23 -0.94 5.60
C LEU A 137 -11.87 -0.50 7.02
N PHE A 138 -10.66 -0.84 7.44
CA PHE A 138 -10.10 -0.38 8.71
C PHE A 138 -9.28 0.88 8.45
N PHE A 139 -9.34 1.84 9.35
CA PHE A 139 -8.68 3.15 9.18
C PHE A 139 -8.26 3.73 10.52
N GLY A 140 -7.17 4.48 10.51
CA GLY A 140 -6.80 5.32 11.66
C GLY A 140 -7.54 6.64 11.63
N ALA A 141 -7.82 7.23 12.78
CA ALA A 141 -8.45 8.55 12.88
C ALA A 141 -7.98 9.37 14.08
N ASN A 142 -7.93 10.69 13.88
CA ASN A 142 -7.72 11.73 14.90
C ASN A 142 -6.34 11.78 15.58
N ASP A 143 -5.33 11.05 15.09
CA ASP A 143 -3.93 11.11 15.57
C ASP A 143 -3.81 11.25 17.10
N ILE A 144 -4.39 10.32 17.85
CA ILE A 144 -4.37 10.42 19.31
C ILE A 144 -2.95 10.27 19.86
N GLN A 145 -2.61 11.15 20.81
CA GLN A 145 -1.29 11.22 21.46
C GLN A 145 -1.32 10.68 22.90
N ASN A 146 -2.50 10.36 23.42
CA ASN A 146 -2.70 9.76 24.74
C ASN A 146 -4.11 9.16 24.87
N ASN A 147 -4.33 8.40 25.96
CA ASN A 147 -5.58 7.69 26.21
C ASN A 147 -6.79 8.58 26.60
N ASN A 148 -6.60 9.88 26.76
CA ASN A 148 -7.69 10.83 27.08
C ASN A 148 -8.29 11.48 25.82
N GLN A 149 -7.70 11.21 24.66
CA GLN A 149 -8.15 11.72 23.37
C GLN A 149 -9.11 10.73 22.71
N LEU A 150 -10.06 11.24 21.93
CA LEU A 150 -10.98 10.42 21.14
C LEU A 150 -10.38 10.19 19.76
N GLY A 151 -10.25 8.92 19.37
CA GLY A 151 -9.70 8.50 18.08
C GLY A 151 -9.13 7.09 18.15
N GLY A 152 -8.25 6.77 17.23
CA GLY A 152 -7.62 5.47 17.10
C GLY A 152 -8.07 4.73 15.84
N ILE A 153 -8.25 3.42 15.90
CA ILE A 153 -8.56 2.59 14.74
C ILE A 153 -10.06 2.34 14.67
N GLY A 154 -10.68 2.65 13.51
CA GLY A 154 -12.06 2.34 13.19
C GLY A 154 -12.21 1.23 12.17
N VAL A 155 -13.46 0.80 11.97
CA VAL A 155 -13.85 -0.12 10.92
C VAL A 155 -15.14 0.37 10.26
N ALA A 156 -15.15 0.41 8.93
CA ALA A 156 -16.31 0.75 8.12
C ALA A 156 -16.66 -0.41 7.18
N VAL A 157 -17.91 -0.51 6.76
CA VAL A 157 -18.42 -1.64 5.97
C VAL A 157 -19.14 -1.14 4.72
N ALA A 158 -19.01 -1.89 3.61
CA ALA A 158 -19.71 -1.65 2.35
C ALA A 158 -20.08 -2.97 1.65
N ASP A 159 -21.04 -2.91 0.72
CA ASP A 159 -21.42 -4.03 -0.14
C ASP A 159 -20.56 -4.13 -1.40
N LYS A 160 -19.76 -3.10 -1.70
CA LYS A 160 -18.87 -3.02 -2.88
C LYS A 160 -17.49 -2.54 -2.47
N PRO A 161 -16.43 -2.94 -3.19
CA PRO A 161 -15.07 -2.48 -2.91
C PRO A 161 -14.91 -0.97 -3.15
N ALA A 162 -15.70 -0.37 -4.03
CA ALA A 162 -15.73 1.08 -4.27
C ALA A 162 -16.59 1.86 -3.25
N GLY A 163 -17.07 1.22 -2.18
CA GLY A 163 -17.93 1.85 -1.19
C GLY A 163 -19.35 2.13 -1.70
N PRO A 164 -20.08 3.14 -1.12
CA PRO A 164 -19.64 3.93 0.04
C PRO A 164 -19.50 3.07 1.30
N PHE A 165 -18.43 3.31 2.05
CA PHE A 165 -18.24 2.69 3.35
C PHE A 165 -18.92 3.53 4.44
N ILE A 166 -19.54 2.87 5.39
CA ILE A 166 -20.19 3.49 6.57
C ILE A 166 -19.55 2.93 7.85
N ASP A 167 -19.48 3.77 8.89
CA ASP A 167 -18.97 3.35 10.20
C ASP A 167 -19.72 2.11 10.70
N HIS A 168 -18.97 1.04 11.00
CA HIS A 168 -19.54 -0.27 11.32
C HIS A 168 -20.03 -0.37 12.77
N ILE A 169 -19.32 0.28 13.70
CA ILE A 169 -19.57 0.10 15.15
C ILE A 169 -19.87 1.41 15.89
N GLY A 170 -19.75 2.56 15.25
CA GLY A 170 -20.07 3.87 15.83
C GLY A 170 -19.11 4.38 16.90
N LYS A 171 -17.95 3.74 17.04
CA LYS A 171 -16.85 4.08 17.97
C LYS A 171 -15.54 3.50 17.47
N PRO A 172 -14.37 3.93 17.98
CA PRO A 172 -13.12 3.27 17.68
C PRO A 172 -13.14 1.79 18.08
N LEU A 173 -12.58 0.93 17.23
CA LEU A 173 -12.33 -0.48 17.51
C LEU A 173 -11.13 -0.64 18.48
N VAL A 174 -10.11 0.22 18.31
CA VAL A 174 -8.96 0.37 19.22
C VAL A 174 -8.87 1.84 19.59
N ASP A 175 -9.21 2.17 20.84
CA ASP A 175 -9.37 3.54 21.35
C ASP A 175 -8.23 4.01 22.27
N LYS A 176 -7.25 3.14 22.52
CA LYS A 176 -6.19 3.36 23.51
C LYS A 176 -4.86 2.81 23.06
N PHE A 177 -3.83 3.27 23.73
CA PHE A 177 -2.49 2.69 23.66
C PHE A 177 -2.45 1.38 24.46
N TYR A 178 -2.38 0.26 23.78
CA TYR A 178 -2.10 -1.04 24.38
C TYR A 178 -0.64 -1.37 24.13
N ASN A 179 0.08 -1.86 25.16
CA ASN A 179 1.53 -2.17 25.08
C ASN A 179 2.34 -0.99 24.50
N ASN A 180 1.96 0.25 24.83
CA ASN A 180 2.54 1.52 24.34
C ASN A 180 2.44 1.76 22.82
N ALA A 181 1.72 0.94 22.07
CA ALA A 181 1.49 1.16 20.66
C ALA A 181 0.44 2.23 20.42
N GLN A 182 0.78 3.28 19.69
CA GLN A 182 -0.21 4.22 19.18
C GLN A 182 -1.17 3.48 18.25
N PRO A 183 -2.50 3.65 18.39
CA PRO A 183 -3.47 2.92 17.56
C PRO A 183 -3.59 3.56 16.17
N ILE A 184 -2.61 3.28 15.32
CA ILE A 184 -2.51 3.71 13.92
C ILE A 184 -1.97 2.56 13.05
N ASP A 185 -1.99 2.74 11.74
CA ASP A 185 -1.31 1.91 10.75
C ASP A 185 -1.67 0.43 10.88
N GLN A 186 -2.95 0.18 10.93
CA GLN A 186 -3.49 -1.15 11.07
C GLN A 186 -3.47 -1.93 9.75
N PHE A 187 -3.23 -3.21 9.86
CA PHE A 187 -3.36 -4.19 8.81
C PHE A 187 -4.24 -5.36 9.26
N VAL A 188 -5.21 -5.74 8.43
CA VAL A 188 -6.06 -6.91 8.68
C VAL A 188 -5.49 -8.12 7.98
N PHE A 189 -4.93 -9.01 8.76
CA PHE A 189 -4.36 -10.26 8.30
C PHE A 189 -5.35 -11.42 8.44
N LYS A 190 -5.63 -12.12 7.34
CA LYS A 190 -6.38 -13.38 7.36
C LYS A 190 -5.40 -14.54 7.33
N ASP A 191 -5.37 -15.32 8.39
CA ASP A 191 -4.52 -16.51 8.48
C ASP A 191 -5.10 -17.69 7.68
N THR A 192 -4.27 -18.68 7.46
CA THR A 192 -4.59 -19.90 6.70
C THR A 192 -5.66 -20.77 7.37
N ASP A 193 -5.82 -20.67 8.70
CA ASP A 193 -6.89 -21.31 9.46
C ASP A 193 -8.22 -20.55 9.42
N GLY A 194 -8.25 -19.38 8.76
CA GLY A 194 -9.42 -18.53 8.63
C GLY A 194 -9.58 -17.50 9.75
N GLN A 195 -8.72 -17.48 10.77
CA GLN A 195 -8.72 -16.45 11.79
C GLN A 195 -8.26 -15.11 11.20
N TYR A 196 -8.98 -14.05 11.53
CA TYR A 196 -8.56 -12.68 11.21
C TYR A 196 -7.85 -12.05 12.40
N TYR A 197 -6.76 -11.39 12.11
CA TYR A 197 -5.99 -10.63 13.10
C TYR A 197 -5.93 -9.16 12.67
N LEU A 198 -5.94 -8.26 13.66
CA LEU A 198 -5.53 -6.87 13.47
C LEU A 198 -4.09 -6.74 13.96
N ILE A 199 -3.19 -6.30 13.06
CA ILE A 199 -1.80 -5.95 13.37
C ILE A 199 -1.73 -4.44 13.28
N TYR A 200 -1.18 -3.74 14.28
CA TYR A 200 -1.16 -2.29 14.26
C TYR A 200 -0.09 -1.73 15.20
N GLY A 201 0.25 -0.48 15.00
CA GLY A 201 0.96 0.30 15.98
C GLY A 201 1.93 1.30 15.39
N GLY A 202 1.96 2.46 16.02
CA GLY A 202 2.99 3.47 15.90
C GLY A 202 3.89 3.52 17.13
N TRP A 203 4.72 4.56 17.20
CA TRP A 203 5.63 4.84 18.33
C TRP A 203 6.56 3.67 18.67
N ARG A 204 7.01 2.95 17.65
CA ARG A 204 7.96 1.83 17.76
C ARG A 204 7.41 0.61 18.50
N HIS A 205 6.10 0.43 18.54
CA HIS A 205 5.44 -0.72 19.15
C HIS A 205 4.44 -1.35 18.18
N CYS A 206 4.47 -2.67 18.03
CA CYS A 206 3.60 -3.44 17.16
C CYS A 206 2.77 -4.43 17.97
N ASN A 207 1.47 -4.36 17.82
CA ASN A 207 0.51 -5.27 18.43
C ASN A 207 -0.14 -6.19 17.39
N ILE A 208 -0.55 -7.37 17.86
CA ILE A 208 -1.46 -8.27 17.14
C ILE A 208 -2.61 -8.67 18.06
N GLY A 209 -3.86 -8.61 17.56
CA GLY A 209 -5.06 -9.03 18.26
C GLY A 209 -5.95 -9.89 17.37
N LYS A 210 -6.63 -10.90 17.93
CA LYS A 210 -7.60 -11.72 17.19
C LYS A 210 -8.92 -10.95 17.04
N LEU A 211 -9.32 -10.66 15.82
CA LEU A 211 -10.64 -10.08 15.57
C LEU A 211 -11.73 -11.11 15.85
N ASN A 212 -12.84 -10.64 16.44
CA ASN A 212 -14.03 -11.45 16.58
C ASN A 212 -14.73 -11.65 15.22
N LYS A 213 -15.74 -12.50 15.21
CA LYS A 213 -16.45 -12.88 13.98
C LYS A 213 -17.02 -11.68 13.22
N ASP A 214 -17.49 -10.67 13.92
CA ASP A 214 -18.23 -9.55 13.31
C ASP A 214 -17.36 -8.30 13.12
N PHE A 215 -16.06 -8.36 13.43
CA PHE A 215 -15.13 -7.23 13.41
C PHE A 215 -15.56 -6.05 14.31
N THR A 216 -16.29 -6.35 15.37
CA THR A 216 -16.76 -5.35 16.36
C THR A 216 -15.93 -5.33 17.63
N GLY A 217 -14.90 -6.18 17.72
CA GLY A 217 -14.02 -6.33 18.87
C GLY A 217 -13.03 -7.47 18.69
N PHE A 218 -12.46 -7.92 19.80
CA PHE A 218 -11.39 -8.92 19.83
C PHE A 218 -11.76 -10.13 20.67
N VAL A 219 -11.16 -11.28 20.32
CA VAL A 219 -11.18 -12.52 21.11
C VAL A 219 -9.87 -12.62 21.87
N PRO A 220 -9.87 -12.72 23.21
CA PRO A 220 -8.66 -12.89 23.98
C PRO A 220 -7.86 -14.14 23.59
N PHE A 221 -6.55 -14.08 23.74
CA PHE A 221 -5.66 -15.22 23.66
C PHE A 221 -5.88 -16.15 24.87
N LYS A 222 -5.28 -17.34 24.84
CA LYS A 222 -5.41 -18.35 25.94
C LYS A 222 -4.96 -17.84 27.31
N ASP A 223 -4.05 -16.87 27.33
CA ASP A 223 -3.56 -16.19 28.55
C ASP A 223 -4.42 -14.98 28.95
N SER A 224 -5.62 -14.86 28.39
CA SER A 224 -6.57 -13.75 28.62
C SER A 224 -6.12 -12.39 28.11
N THR A 225 -4.98 -12.27 27.45
CA THR A 225 -4.55 -11.01 26.82
C THR A 225 -5.34 -10.74 25.54
N VAL A 226 -5.71 -9.48 25.28
CA VAL A 226 -6.40 -9.06 24.05
C VAL A 226 -5.39 -8.79 22.93
N PHE A 227 -4.28 -8.18 23.29
CA PHE A 227 -3.20 -7.85 22.34
C PHE A 227 -1.87 -8.44 22.82
N LYS A 228 -1.13 -9.02 21.89
CA LYS A 228 0.26 -9.43 22.08
C LYS A 228 1.19 -8.48 21.37
N SER A 229 2.27 -8.08 22.02
CA SER A 229 3.34 -7.35 21.35
C SER A 229 4.13 -8.33 20.48
N ILE A 230 4.28 -7.96 19.20
CA ILE A 230 5.11 -8.68 18.21
C ILE A 230 6.19 -7.76 17.64
N THR A 231 6.52 -6.69 18.36
CA THR A 231 7.44 -5.64 17.95
C THR A 231 8.81 -6.19 17.58
N PRO A 232 9.24 -6.13 16.30
CA PRO A 232 10.59 -6.49 15.90
C PRO A 232 11.58 -5.35 16.15
N GLU A 233 12.86 -5.65 15.99
CA GLU A 233 13.92 -4.65 16.08
C GLU A 233 13.75 -3.53 15.03
N ASN A 234 13.99 -2.27 15.44
CA ASN A 234 13.87 -1.05 14.64
C ASN A 234 12.47 -0.76 14.08
N TYR A 235 11.44 -1.43 14.56
CA TYR A 235 10.07 -1.14 14.19
C TYR A 235 9.72 0.33 14.49
N VAL A 236 9.06 0.98 13.53
CA VAL A 236 8.48 2.31 13.73
C VAL A 236 6.96 2.25 13.61
N GLU A 237 6.45 1.76 12.45
CA GLU A 237 5.02 1.73 12.11
C GLU A 237 4.78 0.87 10.85
N GLY A 238 3.53 0.88 10.32
CA GLY A 238 3.20 0.33 9.00
C GLY A 238 3.43 -1.16 8.89
N ALA A 239 2.98 -1.95 9.89
CA ALA A 239 3.12 -3.40 9.87
C ALA A 239 2.25 -4.05 8.79
N TYR A 240 2.83 -4.98 8.05
CA TYR A 240 2.16 -5.80 7.05
C TYR A 240 2.60 -7.25 7.16
N MET A 241 1.71 -8.21 6.96
CA MET A 241 2.04 -9.63 7.07
C MET A 241 1.58 -10.41 5.84
N ILE A 242 2.47 -11.24 5.30
CA ILE A 242 2.14 -12.21 4.26
C ILE A 242 2.51 -13.63 4.69
N THR A 243 1.88 -14.61 4.05
CA THR A 243 2.28 -16.03 4.16
C THR A 243 2.81 -16.51 2.81
N ARG A 244 3.91 -17.27 2.86
CA ARG A 244 4.45 -17.96 1.69
C ARG A 244 5.12 -19.26 2.11
N LYS A 245 4.70 -20.38 1.48
CA LYS A 245 5.26 -21.72 1.76
C LYS A 245 5.28 -22.08 3.25
N GLY A 246 4.20 -21.75 3.98
CA GLY A 246 4.05 -22.04 5.40
C GLY A 246 4.86 -21.16 6.35
N LYS A 247 5.50 -20.12 5.86
CA LYS A 247 6.19 -19.11 6.69
C LYS A 247 5.40 -17.81 6.71
N TYR A 248 5.47 -17.10 7.83
CA TYR A 248 4.95 -15.75 8.03
C TYR A 248 6.08 -14.76 7.84
N TYR A 249 5.82 -13.72 7.06
CA TYR A 249 6.74 -12.61 6.83
C TYR A 249 6.08 -11.36 7.41
N LEU A 250 6.57 -10.89 8.54
CA LEU A 250 6.21 -9.60 9.08
C LEU A 250 7.11 -8.56 8.45
N MET A 251 6.52 -7.56 7.82
CA MET A 251 7.20 -6.44 7.18
C MET A 251 6.74 -5.15 7.87
N TRP A 252 7.61 -4.13 7.97
CA TRP A 252 7.30 -2.87 8.68
C TRP A 252 8.16 -1.73 8.20
N SER A 253 7.75 -0.51 8.51
CA SER A 253 8.54 0.70 8.24
C SER A 253 9.55 0.97 9.34
N GLU A 254 10.76 1.38 8.93
CA GLU A 254 11.86 1.88 9.75
C GLU A 254 12.19 3.32 9.35
N GLY A 255 12.84 4.08 10.24
CA GLY A 255 13.27 5.45 9.97
C GLY A 255 12.18 6.48 10.24
N ASN A 256 12.42 7.71 9.79
CA ASN A 256 11.46 8.81 9.94
C ASN A 256 10.64 8.96 8.65
N TRP A 257 9.29 8.93 8.76
CA TRP A 257 8.40 9.05 7.60
C TRP A 257 8.60 10.34 6.77
N THR A 258 9.11 11.40 7.37
CA THR A 258 9.50 12.64 6.66
C THR A 258 10.96 12.64 6.21
N GLY A 259 11.75 11.64 6.61
CA GLY A 259 13.18 11.53 6.33
C GLY A 259 13.51 10.69 5.09
N PRO A 260 14.74 10.78 4.60
CA PRO A 260 15.21 9.94 3.52
C PRO A 260 15.46 8.48 3.94
N ASP A 261 15.59 8.23 5.24
CA ASP A 261 15.87 6.93 5.85
C ASP A 261 14.62 6.05 6.03
N TYR A 262 13.41 6.60 5.73
CA TYR A 262 12.19 5.81 5.73
C TYR A 262 12.30 4.66 4.74
N SER A 263 12.05 3.44 5.21
CA SER A 263 12.36 2.21 4.49
C SER A 263 11.51 1.05 5.02
N VAL A 264 11.49 -0.07 4.33
CA VAL A 264 10.80 -1.29 4.78
C VAL A 264 11.81 -2.38 5.13
N ALA A 265 11.67 -2.95 6.31
CA ALA A 265 12.39 -4.15 6.76
C ALA A 265 11.43 -5.33 6.96
N TYR A 266 11.98 -6.52 7.20
CA TYR A 266 11.18 -7.71 7.44
C TYR A 266 11.84 -8.73 8.36
N ALA A 267 11.00 -9.63 8.86
CA ALA A 267 11.35 -10.83 9.60
C ALA A 267 10.51 -12.02 9.13
N MET A 268 10.96 -13.24 9.45
CA MET A 268 10.23 -14.48 9.18
C MET A 268 9.99 -15.26 10.46
N SER A 269 8.85 -15.97 10.52
CA SER A 269 8.48 -16.84 11.63
C SER A 269 7.66 -18.04 11.13
N ASP A 270 7.53 -19.07 11.99
CA ASP A 270 6.61 -20.21 11.81
C ASP A 270 5.21 -19.93 12.38
N SER A 271 5.01 -18.77 13.01
CA SER A 271 3.77 -18.37 13.67
C SER A 271 3.45 -16.90 13.41
N PRO A 272 2.16 -16.52 13.27
CA PRO A 272 1.78 -15.11 13.13
C PRO A 272 2.07 -14.30 14.41
N LEU A 273 2.31 -14.99 15.53
CA LEU A 273 2.65 -14.38 16.81
C LEU A 273 4.18 -14.23 17.02
N GLY A 274 4.98 -14.61 16.03
CA GLY A 274 6.45 -14.59 16.13
C GLY A 274 7.02 -15.82 16.86
N PRO A 275 8.27 -15.73 17.39
CA PRO A 275 9.08 -14.51 17.42
C PRO A 275 9.56 -14.03 16.05
N PHE A 276 9.67 -12.72 15.91
CA PHE A 276 10.15 -12.05 14.70
C PHE A 276 11.53 -11.43 14.91
N LYS A 277 12.56 -12.08 14.37
CA LYS A 277 13.93 -11.55 14.37
C LYS A 277 14.18 -10.86 13.03
N ARG A 278 14.54 -9.57 13.09
CA ARG A 278 14.83 -8.76 11.89
C ARG A 278 15.88 -9.43 11.02
N ILE A 279 15.60 -9.51 9.70
CA ILE A 279 16.51 -10.05 8.69
C ILE A 279 17.23 -8.91 7.98
N GLY A 280 16.50 -7.94 7.42
CA GLY A 280 17.09 -6.83 6.69
C GLY A 280 16.05 -5.93 6.04
N LYS A 281 16.54 -4.91 5.34
CA LYS A 281 15.70 -4.01 4.53
C LYS A 281 15.36 -4.67 3.19
N VAL A 282 14.12 -4.48 2.74
CA VAL A 282 13.64 -4.92 1.43
C VAL A 282 13.32 -3.75 0.51
N LEU A 283 12.97 -2.59 1.06
CA LEU A 283 12.68 -1.37 0.31
C LEU A 283 13.38 -0.19 0.99
N GLN A 284 14.00 0.65 0.19
CA GLN A 284 14.63 1.88 0.64
C GLN A 284 14.74 2.87 -0.52
N GLN A 285 15.08 4.10 -0.21
CA GLN A 285 15.33 5.13 -1.23
C GLN A 285 16.40 4.70 -2.25
N ASP A 286 16.29 5.26 -3.44
CA ASP A 286 17.38 5.39 -4.41
C ASP A 286 17.59 6.89 -4.66
N PRO A 287 18.72 7.48 -4.26
CA PRO A 287 18.94 8.92 -4.39
C PRO A 287 18.91 9.45 -5.83
N ALA A 288 18.98 8.57 -6.83
CA ALA A 288 18.83 8.94 -8.24
C ALA A 288 17.36 8.94 -8.71
N ILE A 289 16.44 8.36 -7.94
CA ILE A 289 15.04 8.13 -8.35
C ILE A 289 14.06 8.83 -7.40
N ALA A 290 14.14 8.53 -6.10
CA ALA A 290 13.19 9.03 -5.10
C ALA A 290 13.72 8.84 -3.69
N THR A 291 13.11 9.51 -2.71
CA THR A 291 13.46 9.45 -1.29
C THR A 291 12.29 8.94 -0.45
N GLY A 292 12.57 8.50 0.79
CA GLY A 292 11.55 8.17 1.78
C GLY A 292 10.57 7.08 1.33
N ALA A 293 11.09 5.99 0.75
CA ALA A 293 10.27 4.87 0.29
C ALA A 293 9.90 3.95 1.47
N GLY A 294 8.62 3.89 1.82
CA GLY A 294 8.14 3.10 2.95
C GLY A 294 6.63 2.90 2.95
N HIS A 295 6.08 2.52 4.08
CA HIS A 295 4.68 2.19 4.34
C HIS A 295 4.01 1.50 3.15
N HIS A 296 4.05 0.20 3.15
CA HIS A 296 3.81 -0.64 1.98
C HIS A 296 2.71 -1.66 2.22
N SER A 297 2.28 -2.27 1.15
CA SER A 297 1.52 -3.51 1.09
C SER A 297 2.06 -4.41 0.00
N VAL A 298 1.52 -5.63 -0.11
CA VAL A 298 1.98 -6.62 -1.08
C VAL A 298 0.81 -7.19 -1.85
N ILE A 299 0.88 -7.15 -3.18
CA ILE A 299 -0.06 -7.85 -4.05
C ILE A 299 0.59 -9.17 -4.50
N HIS A 300 -0.06 -10.28 -4.21
CA HIS A 300 0.26 -11.60 -4.75
C HIS A 300 -0.79 -12.00 -5.79
N VAL A 301 -0.36 -12.31 -7.00
CA VAL A 301 -1.28 -12.80 -8.05
C VAL A 301 -1.58 -14.27 -7.77
N PRO A 302 -2.84 -14.65 -7.52
CA PRO A 302 -3.21 -16.02 -7.16
C PRO A 302 -2.70 -17.06 -8.15
N ASN A 303 -2.25 -18.21 -7.63
CA ASN A 303 -1.73 -19.36 -8.40
C ASN A 303 -0.50 -19.05 -9.26
N THR A 304 0.27 -18.01 -8.92
CA THR A 304 1.54 -17.65 -9.55
C THR A 304 2.60 -17.33 -8.50
N ASP A 305 3.83 -17.09 -8.91
CA ASP A 305 4.88 -16.50 -8.05
C ASP A 305 5.12 -15.02 -8.44
N ASP A 306 4.06 -14.34 -8.92
CA ASP A 306 4.08 -12.91 -9.21
C ASP A 306 3.73 -12.11 -7.98
N TRP A 307 4.71 -11.42 -7.42
CA TRP A 307 4.60 -10.58 -6.23
C TRP A 307 4.95 -9.14 -6.58
N TYR A 308 4.19 -8.20 -6.03
CA TYR A 308 4.39 -6.77 -6.20
C TYR A 308 4.36 -6.10 -4.85
N ILE A 309 5.28 -5.16 -4.62
CA ILE A 309 5.21 -4.26 -3.47
C ILE A 309 4.55 -2.95 -3.93
N VAL A 310 3.52 -2.53 -3.21
CA VAL A 310 2.85 -1.24 -3.36
C VAL A 310 3.27 -0.39 -2.19
N TYR A 311 3.79 0.80 -2.45
CA TYR A 311 4.42 1.62 -1.42
C TYR A 311 4.27 3.09 -1.77
N HIS A 312 4.53 3.98 -0.81
CA HIS A 312 4.73 5.37 -1.14
C HIS A 312 6.20 5.76 -1.14
N ARG A 313 6.52 6.78 -1.91
CA ARG A 313 7.82 7.46 -1.94
C ARG A 313 7.61 8.95 -2.10
N ARG A 314 8.65 9.74 -1.92
CA ARG A 314 8.63 11.17 -2.24
C ARG A 314 9.52 11.46 -3.43
N PRO A 315 9.09 12.33 -4.38
CA PRO A 315 9.95 12.80 -5.48
C PRO A 315 11.22 13.43 -4.94
N LEU A 316 12.29 13.37 -5.72
CA LEU A 316 13.50 14.14 -5.41
C LEU A 316 13.18 15.64 -5.32
N ASN A 317 13.91 16.35 -4.46
CA ASN A 317 13.79 17.79 -4.24
C ASN A 317 12.47 18.27 -3.61
N THR A 318 11.61 17.38 -3.10
CA THR A 318 10.49 17.78 -2.25
C THR A 318 10.91 17.82 -0.80
N THR A 319 10.50 18.88 -0.09
CA THR A 319 10.71 19.03 1.36
C THR A 319 9.44 18.79 2.18
N ASP A 320 8.28 18.75 1.53
CA ASP A 320 7.01 18.47 2.19
C ASP A 320 6.85 16.96 2.40
N GLY A 321 6.71 16.54 3.68
CA GLY A 321 6.50 15.15 4.05
C GLY A 321 5.21 14.55 3.51
N ASN A 322 4.20 15.37 3.20
CA ASN A 322 2.92 14.93 2.66
C ASN A 322 2.92 14.77 1.12
N HIS A 323 3.94 15.26 0.44
CA HIS A 323 4.06 15.07 -1.01
C HIS A 323 4.58 13.67 -1.33
N ARG A 324 3.75 12.68 -1.07
CA ARG A 324 4.01 11.24 -1.27
C ARG A 324 3.27 10.73 -2.49
N GLU A 325 3.91 9.84 -3.25
CA GLU A 325 3.40 9.23 -4.48
C GLU A 325 3.27 7.73 -4.30
N VAL A 326 2.17 7.13 -4.78
CA VAL A 326 2.00 5.67 -4.77
C VAL A 326 2.70 5.03 -5.95
N CYS A 327 3.51 4.03 -5.65
CA CYS A 327 4.33 3.30 -6.60
C CYS A 327 4.13 1.79 -6.49
N ILE A 328 4.41 1.06 -7.57
CA ILE A 328 4.43 -0.40 -7.61
C ILE A 328 5.71 -0.87 -8.26
N ASP A 329 6.42 -1.79 -7.61
CA ASP A 329 7.54 -2.50 -8.19
C ASP A 329 7.45 -4.01 -7.93
N ARG A 330 8.24 -4.80 -8.67
CA ARG A 330 8.30 -6.25 -8.50
C ARG A 330 9.02 -6.60 -7.21
N MET A 331 8.47 -7.57 -6.48
CA MET A 331 9.08 -8.19 -5.32
C MET A 331 9.46 -9.64 -5.66
N TYR A 332 10.66 -10.04 -5.29
CA TYR A 332 11.21 -11.36 -5.59
C TYR A 332 11.69 -12.05 -4.32
N PHE A 333 11.75 -13.37 -4.39
CA PHE A 333 12.30 -14.23 -3.34
C PHE A 333 13.47 -15.03 -3.88
N ASP A 334 14.46 -15.28 -3.03
CA ASP A 334 15.53 -16.20 -3.35
C ASP A 334 15.09 -17.67 -3.21
N LYS A 335 15.97 -18.61 -3.53
CA LYS A 335 15.71 -20.05 -3.43
C LYS A 335 15.42 -20.53 -1.99
N ASN A 336 15.88 -19.80 -0.98
CA ASN A 336 15.67 -20.09 0.43
C ASN A 336 14.41 -19.42 1.00
N GLY A 337 13.71 -18.58 0.20
CA GLY A 337 12.51 -17.86 0.58
C GLY A 337 12.78 -16.49 1.18
N PHE A 338 14.00 -15.98 1.20
CA PHE A 338 14.26 -14.61 1.63
C PHE A 338 13.80 -13.61 0.57
N ILE A 339 13.21 -12.50 1.02
CA ILE A 339 12.83 -11.40 0.11
C ILE A 339 14.12 -10.72 -0.38
N LEU A 340 14.27 -10.61 -1.68
CA LEU A 340 15.35 -9.86 -2.29
C LEU A 340 15.11 -8.35 -2.19
N PRO A 341 16.14 -7.52 -2.06
CA PRO A 341 15.98 -6.07 -2.07
C PRO A 341 15.22 -5.60 -3.30
N VAL A 342 14.18 -4.81 -3.09
CA VAL A 342 13.36 -4.24 -4.17
C VAL A 342 14.15 -3.12 -4.83
N LYS A 343 14.21 -3.16 -6.15
CA LYS A 343 14.70 -2.06 -6.95
C LYS A 343 13.53 -1.12 -7.25
N ILE A 344 13.54 0.07 -6.66
CA ILE A 344 12.56 1.11 -7.01
C ILE A 344 12.85 1.63 -8.42
N THR A 345 11.78 1.91 -9.19
CA THR A 345 11.89 2.33 -10.59
C THR A 345 10.96 3.51 -10.88
N ASN A 346 11.22 4.26 -11.97
CA ASN A 346 10.27 5.22 -12.52
C ASN A 346 9.32 4.57 -13.53
N GLU A 347 9.72 3.43 -14.10
CA GLU A 347 8.96 2.69 -15.10
C GLU A 347 7.81 1.89 -14.51
N GLY A 348 7.88 1.54 -13.22
CA GLY A 348 6.90 0.68 -12.59
C GLY A 348 6.88 -0.75 -13.12
N VAL A 349 5.72 -1.37 -13.18
CA VAL A 349 5.55 -2.78 -13.56
C VAL A 349 4.91 -2.93 -14.93
N GLU A 350 5.15 -4.09 -15.55
CA GLU A 350 4.52 -4.44 -16.82
C GLU A 350 3.04 -4.76 -16.62
N LYS A 351 2.28 -4.52 -17.68
CA LYS A 351 0.87 -4.89 -17.79
C LYS A 351 0.65 -6.35 -17.36
N ARG A 352 -0.24 -6.55 -16.41
CA ARG A 352 -0.56 -7.87 -15.87
C ARG A 352 -2.06 -8.05 -15.70
N VAL A 353 -2.71 -8.66 -16.67
CA VAL A 353 -4.14 -9.02 -16.60
C VAL A 353 -4.29 -10.27 -15.75
N LEU A 354 -5.26 -10.27 -14.83
CA LEU A 354 -5.61 -11.44 -14.03
C LEU A 354 -6.37 -12.44 -14.91
N LYS A 355 -5.96 -13.70 -14.89
CA LYS A 355 -6.70 -14.78 -15.56
C LYS A 355 -7.94 -15.13 -14.72
N ARG A 356 -9.04 -15.37 -15.41
CA ARG A 356 -10.28 -15.90 -14.82
C ARG A 356 -10.11 -17.34 -14.36
#